data_ef429aecd05601f52129539f511f27f0
#
_entry.id   ef429aecd05601f52129539f511f27f0
#
_cell.length_a   1.000
_cell.length_b   1.000
_cell.length_c   1.000
_cell.angle_alpha   90.00
_cell.angle_beta   90.00
_cell.angle_gamma   90.00
#
_symmetry.space_group_name_H-M   'P 1'
#
loop_
_entity.id
_entity.type
_entity.pdbx_description
1 polymer ?
#
loop_
_entity_poly.entity_id
_entity_poly.type
_entity_poly.pdbx_seq_one_letter_code
_entity_poly.pdbx_strand_id
1 'polypeptide(L)'
;QRQMCIRDRKIMSRNIPFRYDFVGSFLRPEKLKEARAAFQRGELDGKQLKSVEDECITELVAEQKKAGYHVITDGEFRRATWHLDFMWAFDGVGHSKTNTGLPFHGEQAMIDDTYLTGKVGVSSVHPFVEHFKFVKQFEDENTVAKQTIPAPAQFLEQMILPFAAENTAKYYSDNEELVKDIAAGYKKVIADLYAAGCRNLQLDDCSWGMLVDPMAKMFFDTDDEGLLKVQELFVRINNLAIEGVPEDMMVATHVCRGNFHSTYASSGAYNDVAKVLFEQENVDAYYLEFDDERSGGFEPLAHVNGDKKVVLGLITTKKPELEDKQAVIARIHEAAKY
;
A
#
# COMPACT_ATOMS: atom_id res chain seq x y z
N GLN A 1 -8.67 -17.37 -30.47
CA GLN A 1 -7.67 -17.24 -29.41
C GLN A 1 -7.73 -15.89 -28.67
N ARG A 2 -7.79 -14.73 -29.39
CA ARG A 2 -7.87 -13.41 -28.72
C ARG A 2 -9.16 -13.19 -27.88
N GLN A 3 -10.30 -13.71 -28.34
CA GLN A 3 -11.57 -13.60 -27.60
C GLN A 3 -11.63 -14.50 -26.36
N MET A 4 -11.00 -15.67 -26.40
CA MET A 4 -10.86 -16.56 -25.23
C MET A 4 -10.04 -15.91 -24.13
N CYS A 5 -8.88 -15.31 -24.44
CA CYS A 5 -8.04 -14.61 -23.46
C CYS A 5 -8.73 -13.42 -22.75
N ILE A 6 -9.63 -12.71 -23.44
CA ILE A 6 -10.37 -11.57 -22.83
C ILE A 6 -11.47 -12.10 -21.89
N ARG A 7 -12.13 -13.21 -22.25
CA ARG A 7 -13.19 -13.81 -21.42
C ARG A 7 -12.60 -14.44 -20.16
N ASP A 8 -11.45 -15.10 -20.27
CA ASP A 8 -10.79 -15.76 -19.16
C ASP A 8 -10.19 -14.73 -18.18
N ARG A 9 -9.64 -13.62 -18.69
CA ARG A 9 -9.18 -12.49 -17.84
C ARG A 9 -10.33 -11.83 -17.05
N LYS A 10 -11.52 -11.65 -17.66
CA LYS A 10 -12.72 -11.17 -16.95
C LYS A 10 -13.20 -12.14 -15.86
N ILE A 11 -13.02 -13.44 -16.06
CA ILE A 11 -13.38 -14.46 -15.07
C ILE A 11 -12.39 -14.44 -13.90
N MET A 12 -11.09 -14.27 -14.16
CA MET A 12 -10.09 -14.19 -13.11
C MET A 12 -10.21 -12.89 -12.28
N SER A 13 -10.39 -11.74 -12.92
CA SER A 13 -10.58 -10.47 -12.19
C SER A 13 -11.79 -10.49 -11.24
N ARG A 14 -12.85 -11.26 -11.56
CA ARG A 14 -14.01 -11.42 -10.68
C ARG A 14 -13.76 -12.27 -9.43
N ASN A 15 -12.64 -13.01 -9.37
CA ASN A 15 -12.28 -13.85 -8.24
C ASN A 15 -11.27 -13.20 -7.30
N ILE A 16 -10.81 -11.98 -7.60
CA ILE A 16 -9.90 -11.21 -6.74
C ILE A 16 -10.71 -10.58 -5.58
N PRO A 17 -10.14 -10.50 -4.36
CA PRO A 17 -8.94 -11.19 -3.91
C PRO A 17 -9.14 -12.70 -3.81
N PHE A 18 -8.08 -13.45 -3.99
CA PHE A 18 -8.11 -14.91 -3.86
C PHE A 18 -8.12 -15.33 -2.39
N ARG A 19 -8.43 -16.63 -2.13
CA ARG A 19 -8.53 -17.16 -0.76
C ARG A 19 -7.21 -17.10 0.03
N TYR A 20 -6.08 -17.08 -0.65
CA TYR A 20 -4.76 -16.84 -0.09
C TYR A 20 -4.02 -15.85 -0.99
N ASP A 21 -3.44 -14.85 -0.37
CA ASP A 21 -2.82 -13.72 -1.03
C ASP A 21 -1.76 -13.12 -0.07
N PHE A 22 -1.01 -12.15 -0.54
CA PHE A 22 -0.02 -11.41 0.23
C PHE A 22 -0.11 -9.92 -0.11
N VAL A 23 0.41 -9.06 0.76
CA VAL A 23 0.17 -7.61 0.68
C VAL A 23 1.41 -6.79 0.35
N GLY A 24 2.59 -7.15 0.81
CA GLY A 24 3.75 -6.26 0.77
C GLY A 24 5.00 -6.88 0.18
N SER A 25 6.14 -6.36 0.63
CA SER A 25 7.44 -6.72 0.12
C SER A 25 7.86 -8.13 0.49
N PHE A 26 8.59 -8.78 -0.42
CA PHE A 26 9.34 -10.00 -0.13
C PHE A 26 10.74 -9.67 0.36
N LEU A 27 11.39 -10.64 1.02
CA LEU A 27 12.78 -10.52 1.44
C LEU A 27 13.68 -10.40 0.20
N ARG A 28 14.45 -9.33 0.15
CA ARG A 28 15.37 -9.06 -0.96
C ARG A 28 16.53 -10.03 -0.92
N PRO A 29 16.86 -10.73 -2.04
CA PRO A 29 18.02 -11.59 -2.12
C PRO A 29 19.31 -10.79 -1.97
N GLU A 30 20.37 -11.43 -1.48
CA GLU A 30 21.65 -10.77 -1.21
C GLU A 30 22.23 -10.11 -2.47
N LYS A 31 22.14 -10.77 -3.62
CA LYS A 31 22.52 -10.23 -4.94
C LYS A 31 21.91 -8.83 -5.21
N LEU A 32 20.61 -8.64 -4.86
CA LEU A 32 19.93 -7.35 -5.05
C LEU A 32 20.44 -6.30 -4.06
N LYS A 33 20.69 -6.67 -2.81
CA LYS A 33 21.24 -5.76 -1.79
C LYS A 33 22.63 -5.29 -2.16
N GLU A 34 23.48 -6.18 -2.61
CA GLU A 34 24.84 -5.88 -3.09
C GLU A 34 24.82 -4.95 -4.31
N ALA A 35 23.94 -5.23 -5.29
CA ALA A 35 23.79 -4.37 -6.47
C ALA A 35 23.31 -2.95 -6.11
N ARG A 36 22.35 -2.81 -5.18
CA ARG A 36 21.92 -1.50 -4.68
C ARG A 36 23.01 -0.74 -3.95
N ALA A 37 23.78 -1.43 -3.12
CA ALA A 37 24.93 -0.83 -2.44
C ALA A 37 26.00 -0.38 -3.44
N ALA A 38 26.30 -1.19 -4.47
CA ALA A 38 27.23 -0.83 -5.54
C ALA A 38 26.73 0.37 -6.36
N PHE A 39 25.44 0.44 -6.67
CA PHE A 39 24.82 1.60 -7.32
C PHE A 39 24.96 2.87 -6.48
N GLN A 40 24.70 2.79 -5.17
CA GLN A 40 24.86 3.93 -4.26
C GLN A 40 26.32 4.44 -4.17
N ARG A 41 27.29 3.56 -4.34
CA ARG A 41 28.71 3.93 -4.41
C ARG A 41 29.17 4.40 -5.80
N GLY A 42 28.26 4.38 -6.81
CA GLY A 42 28.57 4.77 -8.20
C GLY A 42 29.36 3.71 -8.99
N GLU A 43 29.41 2.47 -8.50
CA GLU A 43 30.10 1.33 -9.14
C GLU A 43 29.23 0.66 -10.23
N LEU A 44 27.90 0.81 -10.14
CA LEU A 44 26.94 0.40 -11.15
C LEU A 44 26.16 1.60 -11.65
N ASP A 45 25.78 1.58 -12.92
CA ASP A 45 24.81 2.52 -13.47
C ASP A 45 23.36 2.02 -13.30
N GLY A 46 22.38 2.89 -13.59
CA GLY A 46 20.96 2.55 -13.43
C GLY A 46 20.49 1.41 -14.35
N LYS A 47 21.14 1.18 -15.51
CA LYS A 47 20.80 0.06 -16.40
C LYS A 47 21.29 -1.26 -15.83
N GLN A 48 22.47 -1.23 -15.24
CA GLN A 48 23.06 -2.41 -14.59
C GLN A 48 22.25 -2.81 -13.36
N LEU A 49 21.86 -1.84 -12.50
CA LEU A 49 20.97 -2.10 -11.37
C LEU A 49 19.64 -2.67 -11.84
N LYS A 50 19.00 -2.04 -12.84
CA LYS A 50 17.76 -2.53 -13.42
C LYS A 50 17.84 -3.97 -13.92
N SER A 51 18.96 -4.36 -14.53
CA SER A 51 19.16 -5.74 -15.01
C SER A 51 19.16 -6.75 -13.85
N VAL A 52 19.79 -6.40 -12.72
CA VAL A 52 19.78 -7.26 -11.51
C VAL A 52 18.39 -7.31 -10.88
N GLU A 53 17.68 -6.17 -10.84
CA GLU A 53 16.29 -6.13 -10.38
C GLU A 53 15.37 -7.00 -11.24
N ASP A 54 15.48 -6.90 -12.57
CA ASP A 54 14.69 -7.70 -13.53
C ASP A 54 14.92 -9.20 -13.32
N GLU A 55 16.18 -9.62 -13.13
CA GLU A 55 16.52 -11.02 -12.83
C GLU A 55 15.92 -11.49 -11.51
N CYS A 56 16.12 -10.74 -10.43
CA CYS A 56 15.59 -11.09 -9.11
C CYS A 56 14.06 -11.13 -9.07
N ILE A 57 13.39 -10.23 -9.78
CA ILE A 57 11.91 -10.23 -9.89
C ILE A 57 11.44 -11.42 -10.71
N THR A 58 12.14 -11.78 -11.78
CA THR A 58 11.81 -12.97 -12.59
C THR A 58 11.88 -14.25 -11.75
N GLU A 59 12.93 -14.40 -10.95
CA GLU A 59 13.09 -15.52 -10.03
C GLU A 59 11.99 -15.54 -8.96
N LEU A 60 11.67 -14.38 -8.37
CA LEU A 60 10.60 -14.24 -7.37
C LEU A 60 9.23 -14.64 -7.95
N VAL A 61 8.89 -14.17 -9.14
CA VAL A 61 7.62 -14.52 -9.80
C VAL A 61 7.54 -16.01 -10.08
N ALA A 62 8.64 -16.64 -10.49
CA ALA A 62 8.68 -18.09 -10.69
C ALA A 62 8.41 -18.85 -9.37
N GLU A 63 8.98 -18.42 -8.25
CA GLU A 63 8.74 -19.02 -6.94
C GLU A 63 7.30 -18.75 -6.43
N GLN A 64 6.72 -17.56 -6.67
CA GLN A 64 5.31 -17.29 -6.36
C GLN A 64 4.38 -18.26 -7.11
N LYS A 65 4.58 -18.45 -8.40
CA LYS A 65 3.81 -19.41 -9.21
C LYS A 65 3.99 -20.85 -8.76
N LYS A 66 5.23 -21.25 -8.47
CA LYS A 66 5.55 -22.59 -7.96
C LYS A 66 4.91 -22.87 -6.60
N ALA A 67 4.79 -21.85 -5.75
CA ALA A 67 4.08 -21.93 -4.47
C ALA A 67 2.54 -22.02 -4.64
N GLY A 68 2.02 -21.83 -5.85
CA GLY A 68 0.60 -21.94 -6.18
C GLY A 68 -0.19 -20.64 -6.00
N TYR A 69 0.46 -19.50 -5.88
CA TYR A 69 -0.24 -18.20 -5.83
C TYR A 69 -0.88 -17.86 -7.18
N HIS A 70 -2.09 -17.32 -7.12
CA HIS A 70 -2.80 -16.75 -8.27
C HIS A 70 -2.50 -15.26 -8.49
N VAL A 71 -1.87 -14.63 -7.53
CA VAL A 71 -1.37 -13.25 -7.60
C VAL A 71 0.14 -13.27 -7.73
N ILE A 72 0.67 -12.43 -8.60
CA ILE A 72 2.10 -12.20 -8.73
C ILE A 72 2.42 -10.71 -8.58
N THR A 73 3.51 -10.38 -7.90
CA THR A 73 4.03 -9.02 -7.72
C THR A 73 5.54 -8.98 -7.96
N ASP A 74 6.09 -7.77 -8.06
CA ASP A 74 7.55 -7.55 -8.09
C ASP A 74 8.21 -7.69 -6.71
N GLY A 75 7.44 -7.98 -5.64
CA GLY A 75 7.93 -8.05 -4.26
C GLY A 75 8.51 -6.73 -3.75
N GLU A 76 8.22 -5.62 -4.43
CA GLU A 76 8.76 -4.29 -4.16
C GLU A 76 10.30 -4.22 -4.31
N PHE A 77 10.86 -5.09 -5.11
CA PHE A 77 12.31 -5.21 -5.27
C PHE A 77 12.97 -3.98 -5.90
N ARG A 78 12.20 -3.09 -6.55
CA ARG A 78 12.69 -1.84 -7.11
C ARG A 78 12.64 -0.67 -6.13
N ARG A 79 11.95 -0.82 -4.99
CA ARG A 79 11.73 0.26 -4.03
C ARG A 79 12.79 0.29 -2.95
N ALA A 80 13.22 1.47 -2.55
CA ALA A 80 13.99 1.68 -1.32
C ALA A 80 13.06 1.65 -0.11
N THR A 81 11.91 2.33 -0.22
CA THR A 81 10.82 2.33 0.75
C THR A 81 9.50 1.99 0.05
N TRP A 82 8.55 1.42 0.77
CA TRP A 82 7.28 0.97 0.20
C TRP A 82 6.41 2.13 -0.35
N HIS A 83 6.53 3.35 0.21
CA HIS A 83 5.68 4.50 -0.09
C HIS A 83 6.40 5.69 -0.69
N LEU A 84 7.59 6.06 -0.17
CA LEU A 84 8.23 7.31 -0.56
C LEU A 84 8.72 7.30 -2.00
N ASP A 85 9.24 6.18 -2.51
CA ASP A 85 9.65 6.03 -3.91
C ASP A 85 8.52 6.36 -4.90
N PHE A 86 7.28 6.09 -4.51
CA PHE A 86 6.11 6.48 -5.28
C PHE A 86 5.89 7.99 -5.22
N MET A 87 5.94 8.58 -4.04
CA MET A 87 5.70 10.01 -3.84
C MET A 87 6.75 10.88 -4.52
N TRP A 88 8.03 10.44 -4.51
CA TRP A 88 9.13 11.19 -5.13
C TRP A 88 9.05 11.28 -6.65
N ALA A 89 8.24 10.47 -7.29
CA ALA A 89 8.00 10.51 -8.71
C ALA A 89 6.90 11.53 -9.11
N PHE A 90 6.29 12.20 -8.14
CA PHE A 90 5.38 13.32 -8.40
C PHE A 90 6.15 14.63 -8.57
N ASP A 91 5.68 15.47 -9.48
CA ASP A 91 6.15 16.85 -9.59
C ASP A 91 5.88 17.57 -8.26
N GLY A 92 6.78 18.46 -7.86
CA GLY A 92 6.63 19.24 -6.65
C GLY A 92 6.95 18.51 -5.35
N VAL A 93 7.48 17.28 -5.40
CA VAL A 93 7.93 16.50 -4.24
C VAL A 93 9.45 16.34 -4.28
N GLY A 94 10.10 16.61 -3.15
CA GLY A 94 11.52 16.42 -2.95
C GLY A 94 11.82 15.55 -1.74
N HIS A 95 13.07 15.11 -1.64
CA HIS A 95 13.54 14.35 -0.47
C HIS A 95 14.99 14.67 -0.13
N SER A 96 15.35 14.38 1.11
CA SER A 96 16.73 14.48 1.60
C SER A 96 16.97 13.43 2.68
N LYS A 97 18.25 13.12 2.92
CA LYS A 97 18.59 12.17 3.97
C LYS A 97 18.15 12.68 5.33
N THR A 98 17.44 11.82 6.07
CA THR A 98 17.04 12.12 7.44
C THR A 98 18.19 11.93 8.42
N ASN A 99 18.11 12.67 9.53
CA ASN A 99 18.97 12.44 10.71
C ASN A 99 18.20 11.78 11.87
N THR A 100 16.88 11.65 11.77
CA THR A 100 16.01 11.17 12.86
C THR A 100 15.35 9.84 12.58
N GLY A 101 14.97 9.57 11.32
CA GLY A 101 14.24 8.35 10.93
C GLY A 101 12.77 8.35 11.38
N LEU A 102 12.06 7.29 11.00
CA LEU A 102 10.69 7.01 11.40
C LEU A 102 10.70 6.05 12.61
N PRO A 103 10.02 6.39 13.73
CA PRO A 103 10.00 5.54 14.92
C PRO A 103 9.16 4.27 14.69
N PHE A 104 9.71 3.13 15.11
CA PHE A 104 9.05 1.86 15.28
C PHE A 104 9.20 1.41 16.73
N HIS A 105 8.44 0.41 17.15
CA HIS A 105 8.55 -0.10 18.51
C HIS A 105 9.94 -0.68 18.77
N GLY A 106 10.74 0.04 19.54
CA GLY A 106 12.12 -0.34 19.91
C GLY A 106 13.20 -0.08 18.84
N GLU A 107 12.86 0.51 17.70
CA GLU A 107 13.80 0.74 16.60
C GLU A 107 13.44 2.00 15.79
N GLN A 108 14.36 2.49 14.97
CA GLN A 108 14.13 3.58 14.03
C GLN A 108 14.46 3.14 12.60
N ALA A 109 13.52 3.34 11.68
CA ALA A 109 13.77 3.16 10.25
C ALA A 109 14.35 4.44 9.67
N MET A 110 15.61 4.39 9.25
CA MET A 110 16.32 5.53 8.65
C MET A 110 15.91 5.67 7.18
N ILE A 111 14.79 6.37 6.97
CA ILE A 111 14.24 6.69 5.65
C ILE A 111 14.37 8.18 5.37
N ASP A 112 14.46 8.57 4.09
CA ASP A 112 14.63 9.97 3.70
C ASP A 112 13.44 10.83 4.12
N ASP A 113 13.70 12.07 4.53
CA ASP A 113 12.67 13.07 4.76
C ASP A 113 12.05 13.47 3.41
N THR A 114 10.73 13.58 3.37
CA THR A 114 9.97 13.94 2.17
C THR A 114 9.25 15.27 2.39
N TYR A 115 9.33 16.18 1.43
CA TYR A 115 8.80 17.53 1.54
C TYR A 115 8.37 18.09 0.18
N LEU A 116 7.55 19.12 0.18
CA LEU A 116 7.17 19.83 -1.04
C LEU A 116 8.26 20.80 -1.52
N THR A 117 8.48 20.82 -2.81
CA THR A 117 9.31 21.76 -3.56
C THR A 117 8.49 22.64 -4.53
N GLY A 118 7.20 22.34 -4.66
CA GLY A 118 6.22 22.99 -5.53
C GLY A 118 4.84 22.41 -5.31
N LYS A 119 3.88 22.75 -6.16
CA LYS A 119 2.57 22.10 -6.18
C LYS A 119 2.70 20.68 -6.71
N VAL A 120 1.93 19.77 -6.13
CA VAL A 120 1.91 18.35 -6.47
C VAL A 120 1.28 18.14 -7.86
N GLY A 121 1.90 17.31 -8.69
CA GLY A 121 1.36 16.98 -10.01
C GLY A 121 2.03 15.75 -10.62
N VAL A 122 1.57 15.35 -11.79
CA VAL A 122 2.15 14.26 -12.58
C VAL A 122 2.23 14.69 -14.05
N SER A 123 3.38 15.18 -14.48
CA SER A 123 3.61 15.64 -15.86
C SER A 123 4.09 14.53 -16.79
N SER A 124 4.63 13.44 -16.28
CA SER A 124 5.15 12.30 -17.03
C SER A 124 4.48 10.99 -16.64
N VAL A 125 4.78 9.90 -17.34
CA VAL A 125 4.36 8.56 -16.95
C VAL A 125 5.10 8.17 -15.67
N HIS A 126 4.33 7.76 -14.66
CA HIS A 126 4.89 7.36 -13.36
C HIS A 126 5.72 6.08 -13.49
N PRO A 127 6.92 5.96 -12.86
CA PRO A 127 7.79 4.78 -12.97
C PRO A 127 7.11 3.46 -12.62
N PHE A 128 6.16 3.45 -11.69
CA PHE A 128 5.44 2.25 -11.29
C PHE A 128 4.59 1.64 -12.41
N VAL A 129 4.26 2.39 -13.44
CA VAL A 129 3.61 1.86 -14.65
C VAL A 129 4.56 0.92 -15.41
N GLU A 130 5.83 1.27 -15.52
CA GLU A 130 6.84 0.39 -16.13
C GLU A 130 7.17 -0.80 -15.24
N HIS A 131 7.18 -0.62 -13.90
CA HIS A 131 7.32 -1.73 -12.96
C HIS A 131 6.18 -2.74 -13.12
N PHE A 132 4.93 -2.26 -13.20
CA PHE A 132 3.77 -3.10 -13.45
C PHE A 132 3.86 -3.84 -14.78
N LYS A 133 4.21 -3.16 -15.89
CA LYS A 133 4.36 -3.79 -17.20
C LYS A 133 5.37 -4.94 -17.18
N PHE A 134 6.43 -4.81 -16.39
CA PHE A 134 7.42 -5.88 -16.24
C PHE A 134 6.82 -7.12 -15.56
N VAL A 135 6.04 -6.96 -14.49
CA VAL A 135 5.38 -8.09 -13.83
C VAL A 135 4.29 -8.69 -14.71
N LYS A 136 3.53 -7.83 -15.40
CA LYS A 136 2.42 -8.24 -16.25
C LYS A 136 2.81 -9.20 -17.36
N GLN A 137 4.02 -9.15 -17.88
CA GLN A 137 4.47 -10.09 -18.92
C GLN A 137 4.47 -11.55 -18.46
N PHE A 138 4.50 -11.78 -17.15
CA PHE A 138 4.47 -13.11 -16.55
C PHE A 138 3.05 -13.64 -16.25
N GLU A 139 1.99 -12.85 -16.51
CA GLU A 139 0.62 -13.37 -16.38
C GLU A 139 0.37 -14.55 -17.31
N ASP A 140 -0.41 -15.50 -16.83
CA ASP A 140 -0.92 -16.62 -17.60
C ASP A 140 -2.40 -16.89 -17.28
N GLU A 141 -2.91 -18.05 -17.66
CA GLU A 141 -4.29 -18.45 -17.40
C GLU A 141 -4.64 -18.60 -15.91
N ASN A 142 -3.62 -18.78 -15.05
CA ASN A 142 -3.77 -19.06 -13.61
C ASN A 142 -3.30 -17.90 -12.72
N THR A 143 -2.69 -16.87 -13.27
CA THR A 143 -2.06 -15.81 -12.49
C THR A 143 -2.40 -14.41 -12.98
N VAL A 144 -2.58 -13.48 -12.03
CA VAL A 144 -2.87 -12.06 -12.26
C VAL A 144 -1.80 -11.21 -11.58
N ALA A 145 -1.25 -10.23 -12.30
CA ALA A 145 -0.35 -9.25 -11.71
C ALA A 145 -1.11 -8.26 -10.83
N LYS A 146 -0.62 -8.04 -9.61
CA LYS A 146 -1.10 -7.02 -8.68
C LYS A 146 -0.09 -5.88 -8.60
N GLN A 147 -0.58 -4.64 -8.69
CA GLN A 147 0.21 -3.45 -8.39
C GLN A 147 -0.16 -2.91 -7.02
N THR A 148 0.83 -2.67 -6.17
CA THR A 148 0.68 -1.98 -4.90
C THR A 148 1.22 -0.57 -5.01
N ILE A 149 0.49 0.40 -4.49
CA ILE A 149 0.91 1.81 -4.38
C ILE A 149 0.49 2.33 -3.00
N PRO A 150 1.20 3.30 -2.40
CA PRO A 150 0.69 3.92 -1.18
C PRO A 150 -0.65 4.57 -1.44
N ALA A 151 -1.54 4.59 -0.46
CA ALA A 151 -2.83 5.26 -0.58
C ALA A 151 -2.67 6.78 -0.71
N PRO A 152 -3.61 7.48 -1.35
CA PRO A 152 -3.63 8.95 -1.36
C PRO A 152 -3.64 9.55 0.04
N ALA A 153 -4.33 8.94 1.00
CA ALA A 153 -4.33 9.35 2.39
C ALA A 153 -2.94 9.28 3.02
N GLN A 154 -2.15 8.24 2.70
CA GLN A 154 -0.77 8.11 3.17
C GLN A 154 0.13 9.22 2.61
N PHE A 155 -0.09 9.66 1.37
CA PHE A 155 0.62 10.80 0.81
C PHE A 155 0.20 12.11 1.51
N LEU A 156 -1.11 12.32 1.67
CA LEU A 156 -1.63 13.51 2.34
C LEU A 156 -1.12 13.59 3.79
N GLU A 157 -1.18 12.49 4.54
CA GLU A 157 -0.64 12.39 5.91
C GLU A 157 0.78 12.90 5.98
N GLN A 158 1.67 12.44 5.10
CA GLN A 158 3.07 12.87 5.05
C GLN A 158 3.23 14.38 4.92
N MET A 159 2.27 15.07 4.28
CA MET A 159 2.33 16.51 4.01
C MET A 159 1.64 17.36 5.07
N ILE A 160 0.69 16.80 5.85
CA ILE A 160 -0.09 17.57 6.82
C ILE A 160 0.31 17.36 8.29
N LEU A 161 1.12 16.32 8.58
CA LEU A 161 1.61 16.12 9.93
C LEU A 161 2.37 17.35 10.44
N PRO A 162 2.37 17.64 11.76
CA PRO A 162 2.93 18.86 12.33
C PRO A 162 4.33 19.22 11.86
N PHE A 163 5.20 18.21 11.68
CA PHE A 163 6.57 18.42 11.21
C PHE A 163 6.66 18.88 9.74
N ALA A 164 5.66 18.59 8.91
CA ALA A 164 5.60 18.95 7.49
C ALA A 164 4.78 20.22 7.22
N ALA A 165 3.91 20.61 8.16
CA ALA A 165 2.92 21.67 7.97
C ALA A 165 3.52 23.02 7.53
N GLU A 166 4.66 23.46 8.11
CA GLU A 166 5.33 24.69 7.73
C GLU A 166 5.85 24.64 6.27
N ASN A 167 6.37 23.51 5.83
CA ASN A 167 6.81 23.35 4.45
C ASN A 167 5.61 23.36 3.50
N THR A 168 4.56 22.63 3.82
CA THR A 168 3.33 22.54 3.00
C THR A 168 2.68 23.91 2.84
N ALA A 169 2.61 24.73 3.89
CA ALA A 169 2.05 26.07 3.87
C ALA A 169 2.76 27.05 2.90
N LYS A 170 3.96 26.73 2.44
CA LYS A 170 4.67 27.53 1.42
C LYS A 170 4.03 27.42 0.02
N TYR A 171 3.33 26.32 -0.24
CA TYR A 171 2.78 25.99 -1.56
C TYR A 171 1.26 25.90 -1.58
N TYR A 172 0.64 25.61 -0.44
CA TYR A 172 -0.79 25.43 -0.26
C TYR A 172 -1.31 26.26 0.91
N SER A 173 -2.27 27.14 0.64
CA SER A 173 -2.92 27.96 1.67
C SER A 173 -3.94 27.19 2.49
N ASP A 174 -4.44 26.09 1.95
CA ASP A 174 -5.36 25.16 2.61
C ASP A 174 -5.17 23.72 2.11
N ASN A 175 -5.66 22.77 2.88
CA ASN A 175 -5.56 21.35 2.53
C ASN A 175 -6.48 20.94 1.38
N GLU A 176 -7.50 21.71 1.04
CA GLU A 176 -8.45 21.37 -0.03
C GLU A 176 -7.79 21.39 -1.42
N GLU A 177 -6.92 22.37 -1.65
CA GLU A 177 -6.16 22.42 -2.90
C GLU A 177 -5.15 21.28 -2.97
N LEU A 178 -4.42 20.98 -1.88
CA LEU A 178 -3.49 19.87 -1.80
C LEU A 178 -4.20 18.52 -2.05
N VAL A 179 -5.36 18.29 -1.44
CA VAL A 179 -6.18 17.10 -1.65
C VAL A 179 -6.56 16.93 -3.11
N LYS A 180 -6.97 18.00 -3.79
CA LYS A 180 -7.33 17.95 -5.21
C LYS A 180 -6.13 17.62 -6.09
N ASP A 181 -4.98 18.21 -5.83
CA ASP A 181 -3.77 18.00 -6.63
C ASP A 181 -3.25 16.56 -6.45
N ILE A 182 -3.19 16.04 -5.21
CA ILE A 182 -2.82 14.66 -4.95
C ILE A 182 -3.81 13.71 -5.64
N ALA A 183 -5.12 13.90 -5.43
CA ALA A 183 -6.14 13.03 -6.03
C ALA A 183 -6.08 13.03 -7.58
N ALA A 184 -5.85 14.19 -8.20
CA ALA A 184 -5.70 14.31 -9.64
C ALA A 184 -4.45 13.55 -10.14
N GLY A 185 -3.33 13.65 -9.44
CA GLY A 185 -2.13 12.90 -9.74
C GLY A 185 -2.34 11.38 -9.65
N TYR A 186 -3.00 10.91 -8.59
CA TYR A 186 -3.37 9.49 -8.45
C TYR A 186 -4.31 9.01 -9.55
N LYS A 187 -5.37 9.78 -9.88
CA LYS A 187 -6.26 9.45 -11.02
C LYS A 187 -5.46 9.21 -12.30
N LYS A 188 -4.48 10.07 -12.58
CA LYS A 188 -3.63 9.90 -13.76
C LYS A 188 -2.81 8.61 -13.69
N VAL A 189 -2.14 8.35 -12.57
CA VAL A 189 -1.32 7.13 -12.39
C VAL A 189 -2.19 5.88 -12.50
N ILE A 190 -3.37 5.87 -11.88
CA ILE A 190 -4.31 4.73 -11.93
C ILE A 190 -4.82 4.52 -13.38
N ALA A 191 -5.13 5.59 -14.11
CA ALA A 191 -5.51 5.49 -15.52
C ALA A 191 -4.38 4.93 -16.39
N ASP A 192 -3.15 5.35 -16.17
CA ASP A 192 -1.97 4.84 -16.89
C ASP A 192 -1.73 3.34 -16.56
N LEU A 193 -1.89 2.94 -15.29
CA LEU A 193 -1.85 1.54 -14.86
C LEU A 193 -2.95 0.71 -15.52
N TYR A 194 -4.19 1.23 -15.54
CA TYR A 194 -5.30 0.57 -16.23
C TYR A 194 -5.03 0.40 -17.73
N ALA A 195 -4.53 1.43 -18.40
CA ALA A 195 -4.14 1.38 -19.79
C ALA A 195 -3.01 0.38 -20.06
N ALA A 196 -2.08 0.22 -19.11
CA ALA A 196 -1.05 -0.82 -19.13
C ALA A 196 -1.61 -2.24 -18.89
N GLY A 197 -2.90 -2.35 -18.56
CA GLY A 197 -3.62 -3.61 -18.35
C GLY A 197 -3.70 -4.05 -16.89
N CYS A 198 -3.45 -3.18 -15.92
CA CYS A 198 -3.68 -3.46 -14.51
C CYS A 198 -5.18 -3.68 -14.26
N ARG A 199 -5.49 -4.75 -13.52
CA ARG A 199 -6.86 -5.10 -13.11
C ARG A 199 -6.93 -5.47 -11.62
N ASN A 200 -5.81 -5.35 -10.90
CA ASN A 200 -5.69 -5.64 -9.48
C ASN A 200 -4.77 -4.59 -8.85
N LEU A 201 -5.37 -3.58 -8.24
CA LEU A 201 -4.68 -2.47 -7.59
C LEU A 201 -4.89 -2.56 -6.08
N GLN A 202 -3.82 -2.43 -5.32
CA GLN A 202 -3.85 -2.34 -3.86
C GLN A 202 -3.32 -0.98 -3.43
N LEU A 203 -4.11 -0.26 -2.64
CA LEU A 203 -3.72 0.96 -1.93
C LEU A 203 -3.18 0.55 -0.55
N ASP A 204 -1.90 0.83 -0.28
CA ASP A 204 -1.30 0.58 1.02
C ASP A 204 -1.50 1.81 1.91
N ASP A 205 -2.36 1.67 2.93
CA ASP A 205 -2.85 2.78 3.75
C ASP A 205 -2.53 2.58 5.23
N CYS A 206 -1.28 2.80 5.61
CA CYS A 206 -0.85 2.75 7.00
C CYS A 206 -1.34 3.96 7.83
N SER A 207 -1.93 4.99 7.20
CA SER A 207 -2.48 6.15 7.90
C SER A 207 -3.60 5.76 8.87
N TRP A 208 -4.42 4.77 8.51
CA TRP A 208 -5.43 4.21 9.41
C TRP A 208 -4.81 3.48 10.61
N GLY A 209 -3.64 2.87 10.43
CA GLY A 209 -2.86 2.30 11.53
C GLY A 209 -2.41 3.35 12.54
N MET A 210 -2.06 4.55 12.08
CA MET A 210 -1.71 5.68 12.96
C MET A 210 -2.93 6.24 13.69
N LEU A 211 -4.10 6.27 13.04
CA LEU A 211 -5.35 6.78 13.63
C LEU A 211 -5.94 5.88 14.74
N VAL A 212 -5.64 4.58 14.73
CA VAL A 212 -6.07 3.66 15.81
C VAL A 212 -5.08 3.58 16.96
N ASP A 213 -3.89 4.18 16.83
CA ASP A 213 -2.88 4.16 17.87
C ASP A 213 -3.30 5.04 19.06
N PRO A 214 -3.04 4.63 20.32
CA PRO A 214 -3.27 5.47 21.50
C PRO A 214 -2.60 6.85 21.46
N MET A 215 -1.53 7.01 20.65
CA MET A 215 -0.81 8.26 20.47
C MET A 215 -1.35 9.11 19.32
N ALA A 216 -2.44 8.70 18.64
CA ALA A 216 -2.98 9.39 17.46
C ALA A 216 -3.22 10.90 17.70
N LYS A 217 -3.81 11.26 18.83
CA LYS A 217 -4.03 12.70 19.20
C LYS A 217 -2.74 13.49 19.23
N MET A 218 -1.67 12.90 19.73
CA MET A 218 -0.35 13.54 19.78
C MET A 218 0.27 13.64 18.38
N PHE A 219 0.18 12.60 17.56
CA PHE A 219 0.73 12.61 16.20
C PHE A 219 0.09 13.66 15.32
N PHE A 220 -1.22 13.82 15.43
CA PHE A 220 -1.98 14.81 14.64
C PHE A 220 -2.17 16.15 15.33
N ASP A 221 -1.62 16.32 16.55
CA ASP A 221 -1.77 17.52 17.38
C ASP A 221 -3.23 17.99 17.48
N THR A 222 -4.14 17.07 17.88
CA THR A 222 -5.59 17.31 17.86
C THR A 222 -6.32 16.53 18.95
N ASP A 223 -7.64 16.75 19.07
CA ASP A 223 -8.56 16.05 19.96
C ASP A 223 -9.41 15.01 19.19
N ASP A 224 -10.43 14.43 19.85
CA ASP A 224 -11.31 13.42 19.26
C ASP A 224 -12.11 13.96 18.06
N GLU A 225 -12.58 15.22 18.14
CA GLU A 225 -13.30 15.85 17.02
C GLU A 225 -12.35 16.08 15.83
N GLY A 226 -11.12 16.49 16.09
CA GLY A 226 -10.12 16.65 15.06
C GLY A 226 -9.68 15.34 14.43
N LEU A 227 -9.53 14.26 15.21
CA LEU A 227 -9.25 12.93 14.66
C LEU A 227 -10.35 12.45 13.72
N LEU A 228 -11.63 12.69 14.06
CA LEU A 228 -12.75 12.37 13.17
C LEU A 228 -12.65 13.15 11.85
N LYS A 229 -12.32 14.45 11.90
CA LYS A 229 -12.09 15.25 10.67
C LYS A 229 -10.94 14.73 9.82
N VAL A 230 -9.87 14.24 10.46
CA VAL A 230 -8.75 13.60 9.75
C VAL A 230 -9.21 12.30 9.07
N GLN A 231 -9.98 11.45 9.76
CA GLN A 231 -10.56 10.23 9.17
C GLN A 231 -11.44 10.56 7.95
N GLU A 232 -12.35 11.54 8.07
CA GLU A 232 -13.20 11.99 6.97
C GLU A 232 -12.38 12.56 5.80
N LEU A 233 -11.30 13.24 6.07
CA LEU A 233 -10.39 13.76 5.07
C LEU A 233 -9.67 12.63 4.33
N PHE A 234 -9.20 11.61 5.04
CA PHE A 234 -8.48 10.46 4.48
C PHE A 234 -9.40 9.60 3.60
N VAL A 235 -10.59 9.25 4.07
CA VAL A 235 -11.53 8.49 3.23
C VAL A 235 -11.94 9.29 2.00
N ARG A 236 -12.11 10.60 2.13
CA ARG A 236 -12.47 11.48 1.02
C ARG A 236 -11.40 11.54 -0.05
N ILE A 237 -10.12 11.69 0.30
CA ILE A 237 -9.05 11.74 -0.71
C ILE A 237 -8.86 10.39 -1.39
N ASN A 238 -8.96 9.27 -0.66
CA ASN A 238 -8.92 7.94 -1.24
C ASN A 238 -10.05 7.76 -2.27
N ASN A 239 -11.28 8.10 -1.90
CA ASN A 239 -12.43 8.01 -2.80
C ASN A 239 -12.30 8.92 -4.02
N LEU A 240 -11.82 10.17 -3.85
CA LEU A 240 -11.57 11.07 -4.98
C LEU A 240 -10.56 10.48 -5.97
N ALA A 241 -9.50 9.86 -5.48
CA ALA A 241 -8.44 9.31 -6.33
C ALA A 241 -8.89 8.11 -7.18
N ILE A 242 -9.82 7.29 -6.65
CA ILE A 242 -10.34 6.10 -7.34
C ILE A 242 -11.66 6.34 -8.06
N GLU A 243 -12.22 7.54 -7.98
CA GLU A 243 -13.46 7.88 -8.65
C GLU A 243 -13.34 7.72 -10.17
N GLY A 244 -14.26 6.95 -10.77
CA GLY A 244 -14.28 6.68 -12.22
C GLY A 244 -13.34 5.56 -12.66
N VAL A 245 -12.74 4.81 -11.74
CA VAL A 245 -12.01 3.57 -12.08
C VAL A 245 -12.98 2.58 -12.74
N PRO A 246 -12.60 1.95 -13.87
CA PRO A 246 -13.47 1.01 -14.57
C PRO A 246 -13.81 -0.22 -13.71
N GLU A 247 -15.07 -0.69 -13.82
CA GLU A 247 -15.62 -1.83 -13.04
C GLU A 247 -14.83 -3.15 -13.17
N ASP A 248 -14.01 -3.30 -14.20
CA ASP A 248 -13.17 -4.48 -14.41
C ASP A 248 -11.78 -4.37 -13.75
N MET A 249 -11.52 -3.28 -13.01
CA MET A 249 -10.34 -3.11 -12.19
C MET A 249 -10.73 -3.17 -10.72
N MET A 250 -10.30 -4.21 -10.03
CA MET A 250 -10.47 -4.34 -8.58
C MET A 250 -9.52 -3.40 -7.86
N VAL A 251 -10.06 -2.61 -6.94
CA VAL A 251 -9.29 -1.74 -6.04
C VAL A 251 -9.47 -2.22 -4.61
N ALA A 252 -8.37 -2.45 -3.91
CA ALA A 252 -8.38 -2.84 -2.51
C ALA A 252 -7.58 -1.84 -1.66
N THR A 253 -7.93 -1.73 -0.39
CA THR A 253 -7.14 -1.04 0.63
C THR A 253 -6.49 -2.05 1.57
N HIS A 254 -5.20 -1.90 1.83
CA HIS A 254 -4.46 -2.65 2.83
C HIS A 254 -4.14 -1.76 4.01
N VAL A 255 -4.56 -2.17 5.20
CA VAL A 255 -4.29 -1.47 6.46
C VAL A 255 -3.50 -2.38 7.40
N CYS A 256 -2.29 -1.94 7.74
CA CYS A 256 -1.46 -2.59 8.77
C CYS A 256 -1.01 -1.58 9.83
N ARG A 257 -0.18 -2.03 10.76
CA ARG A 257 0.43 -1.21 11.81
C ARG A 257 1.94 -1.06 11.65
N GLY A 258 2.41 -1.22 10.41
CA GLY A 258 3.82 -1.19 10.07
C GLY A 258 4.51 -2.56 10.23
N ASN A 259 5.55 -2.75 9.46
CA ASN A 259 6.40 -3.94 9.53
C ASN A 259 7.85 -3.57 9.13
N PHE A 260 8.73 -3.55 10.11
CA PHE A 260 10.16 -3.27 9.93
C PHE A 260 10.97 -4.11 10.90
N HIS A 261 11.91 -4.94 10.40
CA HIS A 261 12.74 -5.85 11.20
C HIS A 261 11.94 -6.66 12.25
N SER A 262 10.78 -7.19 11.86
CA SER A 262 9.86 -7.93 12.74
C SER A 262 9.24 -7.11 13.88
N THR A 263 9.24 -5.77 13.78
CA THR A 263 8.52 -4.88 14.71
C THR A 263 7.45 -4.06 13.99
N TYR A 264 6.72 -3.24 14.73
CA TYR A 264 5.58 -2.46 14.27
C TYR A 264 5.73 -0.97 14.63
N ALA A 265 5.02 -0.10 13.94
CA ALA A 265 5.01 1.34 14.19
C ALA A 265 3.86 1.76 15.13
N SER A 266 2.69 1.13 15.01
CA SER A 266 1.48 1.49 15.76
C SER A 266 0.75 0.27 16.31
N SER A 267 -0.22 0.50 17.19
CA SER A 267 -1.08 -0.54 17.79
C SER A 267 -2.48 0.00 17.99
N GLY A 268 -3.48 -0.86 18.03
CA GLY A 268 -4.88 -0.50 18.27
C GLY A 268 -5.85 -1.30 17.43
N ALA A 269 -7.07 -1.47 17.96
CA ALA A 269 -8.17 -2.12 17.26
C ALA A 269 -8.82 -1.15 16.24
N TYR A 270 -9.52 -1.69 15.25
CA TYR A 270 -10.20 -0.86 14.23
C TYR A 270 -11.47 -0.14 14.73
N ASN A 271 -11.88 -0.34 15.99
CA ASN A 271 -13.15 0.16 16.52
C ASN A 271 -13.38 1.65 16.28
N ASP A 272 -12.36 2.48 16.50
CA ASP A 272 -12.47 3.94 16.44
C ASP A 272 -12.50 4.49 15.00
N VAL A 273 -12.11 3.69 14.02
CA VAL A 273 -12.09 4.08 12.60
C VAL A 273 -13.10 3.30 11.75
N ALA A 274 -13.66 2.21 12.28
CA ALA A 274 -14.46 1.25 11.51
C ALA A 274 -15.62 1.91 10.76
N LYS A 275 -16.33 2.82 11.42
CA LYS A 275 -17.50 3.49 10.83
C LYS A 275 -17.12 4.36 9.63
N VAL A 276 -16.02 5.10 9.71
CA VAL A 276 -15.57 5.95 8.60
C VAL A 276 -14.91 5.10 7.53
N LEU A 277 -13.94 4.26 7.90
CA LEU A 277 -13.18 3.43 6.97
C LEU A 277 -14.08 2.46 6.21
N PHE A 278 -14.81 1.58 6.93
CA PHE A 278 -15.50 0.47 6.29
C PHE A 278 -16.83 0.84 5.65
N GLU A 279 -17.56 1.84 6.20
CA GLU A 279 -18.82 2.27 5.63
C GLU A 279 -18.66 3.24 4.46
N GLN A 280 -17.56 4.05 4.42
CA GLN A 280 -17.47 5.19 3.50
C GLN A 280 -16.42 5.04 2.41
N GLU A 281 -15.38 4.18 2.58
CA GLU A 281 -14.38 4.00 1.53
C GLU A 281 -14.93 3.15 0.38
N ASN A 282 -14.75 3.60 -0.85
CA ASN A 282 -15.35 3.01 -2.07
C ASN A 282 -14.43 1.97 -2.72
N VAL A 283 -13.87 1.05 -1.93
CA VAL A 283 -13.03 -0.05 -2.42
C VAL A 283 -13.82 -1.36 -2.52
N ASP A 284 -13.30 -2.31 -3.29
CA ASP A 284 -13.91 -3.63 -3.48
C ASP A 284 -13.50 -4.62 -2.37
N ALA A 285 -12.35 -4.38 -1.75
CA ALA A 285 -11.82 -5.28 -0.72
C ALA A 285 -10.92 -4.58 0.28
N TYR A 286 -10.86 -5.14 1.48
CA TYR A 286 -9.92 -4.77 2.53
C TYR A 286 -8.95 -5.91 2.84
N TYR A 287 -7.67 -5.60 2.96
CA TYR A 287 -6.63 -6.47 3.53
C TYR A 287 -6.28 -5.93 4.91
N LEU A 288 -6.70 -6.62 5.96
CA LEU A 288 -6.65 -6.12 7.33
C LEU A 288 -5.73 -6.96 8.22
N GLU A 289 -4.88 -6.31 8.99
CA GLU A 289 -4.01 -6.96 9.95
C GLU A 289 -4.78 -7.35 11.22
N PHE A 290 -4.81 -8.67 11.47
CA PHE A 290 -5.37 -9.30 12.65
C PHE A 290 -4.42 -10.41 13.17
N ASP A 291 -3.12 -10.21 13.07
CA ASP A 291 -2.11 -11.23 13.31
C ASP A 291 -1.86 -11.52 14.79
N ASP A 292 -2.13 -10.57 15.68
CA ASP A 292 -1.99 -10.72 17.13
C ASP A 292 -3.00 -9.85 17.92
N GLU A 293 -2.89 -9.88 19.27
CA GLU A 293 -3.77 -9.14 20.19
C GLU A 293 -3.71 -7.62 19.99
N ARG A 294 -2.61 -7.09 19.47
CA ARG A 294 -2.39 -5.67 19.18
C ARG A 294 -3.41 -5.11 18.20
N SER A 295 -3.92 -5.95 17.30
CA SER A 295 -4.89 -5.58 16.26
C SER A 295 -6.34 -5.59 16.75
N GLY A 296 -6.63 -6.06 17.95
CA GLY A 296 -7.99 -6.18 18.49
C GLY A 296 -8.80 -7.36 17.95
N GLY A 297 -10.11 -7.35 18.20
CA GLY A 297 -11.07 -8.35 17.74
C GLY A 297 -11.66 -8.06 16.37
N PHE A 298 -12.63 -8.89 15.95
CA PHE A 298 -13.28 -8.83 14.63
C PHE A 298 -14.58 -8.03 14.61
N GLU A 299 -15.05 -7.52 15.77
CA GLU A 299 -16.30 -6.76 15.89
C GLU A 299 -16.39 -5.57 14.89
N PRO A 300 -15.29 -4.85 14.60
CA PRO A 300 -15.31 -3.77 13.62
C PRO A 300 -15.75 -4.19 12.21
N LEU A 301 -15.60 -5.47 11.86
CA LEU A 301 -16.03 -5.99 10.55
C LEU A 301 -17.53 -5.89 10.32
N ALA A 302 -18.34 -5.76 11.38
CA ALA A 302 -19.77 -5.47 11.25
C ALA A 302 -20.09 -4.16 10.50
N HIS A 303 -19.13 -3.26 10.36
CA HIS A 303 -19.23 -2.03 9.58
C HIS A 303 -18.89 -2.19 8.10
N VAL A 304 -18.36 -3.34 7.69
CA VAL A 304 -18.08 -3.61 6.27
C VAL A 304 -19.41 -3.78 5.54
N ASN A 305 -19.70 -2.87 4.62
CA ASN A 305 -20.97 -2.82 3.93
C ASN A 305 -20.88 -3.31 2.48
N GLY A 306 -22.05 -3.60 1.88
CA GLY A 306 -22.16 -4.01 0.48
C GLY A 306 -21.52 -5.38 0.21
N ASP A 307 -20.98 -5.51 -1.01
CA ASP A 307 -20.34 -6.75 -1.49
C ASP A 307 -18.82 -6.74 -1.28
N LYS A 308 -18.31 -5.85 -0.42
CA LYS A 308 -16.88 -5.73 -0.13
C LYS A 308 -16.34 -7.01 0.48
N LYS A 309 -15.16 -7.41 0.05
CA LYS A 309 -14.46 -8.59 0.57
C LYS A 309 -13.46 -8.18 1.66
N VAL A 310 -13.21 -9.11 2.60
CA VAL A 310 -12.19 -8.94 3.62
C VAL A 310 -11.17 -10.07 3.52
N VAL A 311 -9.90 -9.70 3.39
CA VAL A 311 -8.76 -10.61 3.49
C VAL A 311 -8.16 -10.45 4.88
N LEU A 312 -8.26 -11.52 5.68
CA LEU A 312 -7.81 -11.54 7.06
C LEU A 312 -6.31 -11.83 7.14
N GLY A 313 -5.52 -10.88 7.60
CA GLY A 313 -4.10 -11.04 7.89
C GLY A 313 -3.91 -11.74 9.23
N LEU A 314 -3.92 -13.07 9.23
CA LEU A 314 -3.87 -13.90 10.46
C LEU A 314 -2.50 -14.49 10.73
N ILE A 315 -1.55 -14.35 9.80
CA ILE A 315 -0.19 -14.88 9.89
C ILE A 315 0.75 -13.72 10.18
N THR A 316 1.45 -13.80 11.32
CA THR A 316 2.36 -12.72 11.74
C THR A 316 3.75 -12.85 11.10
N THR A 317 4.38 -11.71 10.86
CA THR A 317 5.81 -11.62 10.53
C THR A 317 6.65 -11.12 11.70
N LYS A 318 6.05 -10.97 12.90
CA LYS A 318 6.69 -10.43 14.10
C LYS A 318 7.37 -11.51 14.92
N LYS A 319 7.01 -12.78 14.69
CA LYS A 319 7.52 -13.95 15.43
C LYS A 319 7.89 -15.06 14.45
N PRO A 320 8.91 -15.89 14.73
CA PRO A 320 9.36 -16.96 13.84
C PRO A 320 8.52 -18.25 13.96
N GLU A 321 7.70 -18.37 15.00
CA GLU A 321 6.87 -19.55 15.22
C GLU A 321 5.75 -19.61 14.21
N LEU A 322 5.50 -20.83 13.67
CA LEU A 322 4.34 -21.06 12.81
C LEU A 322 3.06 -21.09 13.66
N GLU A 323 2.02 -20.47 13.16
CA GLU A 323 0.71 -20.48 13.76
C GLU A 323 0.10 -21.88 13.74
N ASP A 324 -0.65 -22.21 14.80
CA ASP A 324 -1.44 -23.44 14.85
C ASP A 324 -2.59 -23.35 13.83
N LYS A 325 -2.66 -24.33 12.91
CA LYS A 325 -3.66 -24.38 11.86
C LYS A 325 -5.10 -24.34 12.39
N GLN A 326 -5.38 -25.01 13.51
CA GLN A 326 -6.73 -25.05 14.08
C GLN A 326 -7.09 -23.70 14.70
N ALA A 327 -6.13 -23.02 15.32
CA ALA A 327 -6.31 -21.66 15.82
C ALA A 327 -6.62 -20.68 14.67
N VAL A 328 -5.90 -20.75 13.56
CA VAL A 328 -6.19 -19.91 12.37
C VAL A 328 -7.60 -20.20 11.82
N ILE A 329 -7.99 -21.46 11.71
CA ILE A 329 -9.34 -21.85 11.26
C ILE A 329 -10.41 -21.32 12.22
N ALA A 330 -10.20 -21.44 13.54
CA ALA A 330 -11.12 -20.91 14.54
C ALA A 330 -11.31 -19.39 14.41
N ARG A 331 -10.23 -18.64 14.19
CA ARG A 331 -10.28 -17.19 13.97
C ARG A 331 -11.00 -16.80 12.67
N ILE A 332 -10.86 -17.58 11.59
CA ILE A 332 -11.65 -17.36 10.37
C ILE A 332 -13.14 -17.54 10.65
N HIS A 333 -13.53 -18.59 11.40
CA HIS A 333 -14.93 -18.81 11.78
C HIS A 333 -15.46 -17.73 12.73
N GLU A 334 -14.61 -17.18 13.59
CA GLU A 334 -14.97 -16.06 14.45
C GLU A 334 -15.25 -14.81 13.64
N ALA A 335 -14.34 -14.41 12.73
CA ALA A 335 -14.51 -13.26 11.86
C ALA A 335 -15.75 -13.37 10.96
N ALA A 336 -16.10 -14.58 10.53
CA ALA A 336 -17.27 -14.84 9.68
C ALA A 336 -18.64 -14.64 10.37
N LYS A 337 -18.65 -14.29 11.67
CA LYS A 337 -19.89 -13.96 12.40
C LYS A 337 -20.35 -12.52 12.17
N TYR A 338 -19.45 -11.68 11.71
CA TYR A 338 -19.66 -10.26 11.45
C TYR A 338 -19.80 -9.98 9.96
#